data_b904a47613b8c354d5271b56d41092bc
#
_entry.id   b904a47613b8c354d5271b56d41092bc
#
_cell.length_a   1.000
_cell.length_b   1.000
_cell.length_c   1.000
_cell.angle_alpha   90.00
_cell.angle_beta   90.00
_cell.angle_gamma   90.00
#
_symmetry.space_group_name_H-M   'P 1'
#
loop_
_entity.id
_entity.type
_entity.pdbx_description
1 polymer ?
#
loop_
_entity_poly.entity_id
_entity_poly.type
_entity_poly.pdbx_seq_one_letter_code
_entity_poly.pdbx_strand_id
1 'polypeptide(L)'
;RQRQMCIREIVCSDKTGTLTQNKMTVEDYYVNGKRIPAGKIDLKNENEKLLLRFSILCNDSTNTDGQEIGDPTETALINLGTNLGIDAMQVRESYPRLSEVPFDSDRKLMSTAHNMNDALLQEGHMMIVKGAVDVLLERMDRIRVGNTVRRMTDSDREDIAVQNMQFSREGLRVL
;
A
#
# COMPACT_ATOMS: atom_id res chain seq x y z
N ARG A 1 46.87 43.27 -6.97
CA ARG A 1 46.10 42.77 -5.80
C ARG A 1 44.92 41.97 -6.32
N GLN A 2 45.03 40.62 -6.33
CA GLN A 2 43.92 39.71 -6.54
C GLN A 2 42.99 39.79 -5.31
N ARG A 3 41.76 40.27 -5.49
CA ARG A 3 40.68 40.08 -4.52
C ARG A 3 40.31 38.61 -4.55
N GLN A 4 40.70 37.86 -3.56
CA GLN A 4 40.02 36.57 -3.26
C GLN A 4 38.61 36.91 -2.82
N MET A 5 37.66 36.74 -3.73
CA MET A 5 36.27 36.63 -3.36
C MET A 5 36.09 35.28 -2.65
N CYS A 6 35.92 35.32 -1.33
CA CYS A 6 35.39 34.16 -0.62
C CYS A 6 33.96 33.93 -1.08
N ILE A 7 33.78 33.14 -2.09
CA ILE A 7 32.46 32.63 -2.51
C ILE A 7 32.07 31.58 -1.45
N ARG A 8 31.15 31.95 -0.58
CA ARG A 8 30.41 30.95 0.20
C ARG A 8 29.36 30.38 -0.75
N GLU A 9 29.69 29.25 -1.33
CA GLU A 9 28.71 28.51 -2.12
C GLU A 9 27.76 27.80 -1.16
N ILE A 10 26.50 28.23 -1.18
CA ILE A 10 25.40 27.50 -0.56
C ILE A 10 24.71 26.77 -1.70
N VAL A 11 24.80 25.46 -1.71
CA VAL A 11 24.04 24.61 -2.63
C VAL A 11 22.71 24.32 -1.99
N CYS A 12 21.63 24.95 -2.52
CA CYS A 12 20.28 24.59 -2.18
C CYS A 12 19.77 23.62 -3.23
N SER A 13 19.43 22.41 -2.82
CA SER A 13 18.83 21.41 -3.69
C SER A 13 17.50 20.94 -3.13
N ASP A 14 16.46 20.84 -3.97
CA ASP A 14 15.25 20.16 -3.59
C ASP A 14 15.55 18.66 -3.44
N LYS A 15 15.02 18.05 -2.38
CA LYS A 15 15.22 16.62 -2.11
C LYS A 15 14.41 15.76 -3.08
N THR A 16 13.14 16.11 -3.27
CA THR A 16 12.20 15.27 -4.00
C THR A 16 12.26 15.54 -5.51
N GLY A 17 12.55 14.50 -6.28
CA GLY A 17 12.68 14.59 -7.73
C GLY A 17 14.00 15.17 -8.26
N THR A 18 14.89 15.63 -7.37
CA THR A 18 16.23 16.15 -7.74
C THR A 18 17.33 15.27 -7.16
N LEU A 19 17.35 15.06 -5.84
CA LEU A 19 18.26 14.13 -5.17
C LEU A 19 17.70 12.70 -5.13
N THR A 20 16.40 12.54 -5.32
CA THR A 20 15.70 11.26 -5.41
C THR A 20 14.94 11.17 -6.72
N GLN A 21 14.68 9.95 -7.19
CA GLN A 21 13.90 9.71 -8.41
C GLN A 21 12.39 9.93 -8.21
N ASN A 22 11.93 10.29 -7.01
CA ASN A 22 10.52 10.34 -6.63
C ASN A 22 9.77 9.04 -6.99
N LYS A 23 10.45 7.90 -6.88
CA LYS A 23 9.94 6.56 -7.18
C LYS A 23 9.95 5.72 -5.94
N MET A 24 8.86 5.03 -5.70
CA MET A 24 8.73 4.06 -4.62
C MET A 24 8.60 2.64 -5.18
N THR A 25 9.02 1.67 -4.39
CA THR A 25 8.93 0.25 -4.72
C THR A 25 8.41 -0.49 -3.49
N VAL A 26 7.51 -1.44 -3.68
CA VAL A 26 7.07 -2.31 -2.59
C VAL A 26 8.19 -3.30 -2.30
N GLU A 27 8.66 -3.31 -1.07
CA GLU A 27 9.73 -4.21 -0.61
C GLU A 27 9.16 -5.48 0.01
N ASP A 28 8.18 -5.33 0.90
CA ASP A 28 7.65 -6.42 1.68
C ASP A 28 6.13 -6.32 1.89
N TYR A 29 5.51 -7.47 2.11
CA TYR A 29 4.17 -7.62 2.68
C TYR A 29 4.24 -8.29 4.04
N TYR A 30 3.31 -7.94 4.93
CA TYR A 30 3.09 -8.66 6.18
C TYR A 30 1.70 -9.30 6.17
N VAL A 31 1.66 -10.60 6.09
CA VAL A 31 0.42 -11.38 5.93
C VAL A 31 0.51 -12.68 6.72
N ASN A 32 -0.57 -13.08 7.39
CA ASN A 32 -0.63 -14.29 8.22
C ASN A 32 0.50 -14.37 9.28
N GLY A 33 0.88 -13.24 9.88
CA GLY A 33 1.96 -13.17 10.86
C GLY A 33 3.36 -13.35 10.27
N LYS A 34 3.52 -13.20 8.94
CA LYS A 34 4.80 -13.37 8.27
C LYS A 34 5.14 -12.18 7.38
N ARG A 35 6.40 -11.79 7.42
CA ARG A 35 6.99 -10.85 6.46
C ARG A 35 7.36 -11.60 5.19
N ILE A 36 6.88 -11.14 4.04
CA ILE A 36 7.06 -11.74 2.73
C ILE A 36 7.66 -10.69 1.80
N PRO A 37 8.88 -10.91 1.27
CA PRO A 37 9.44 -10.03 0.25
C PRO A 37 8.53 -9.95 -0.98
N ALA A 38 8.37 -8.76 -1.57
CA ALA A 38 7.47 -8.50 -2.69
C ALA A 38 7.70 -9.48 -3.88
N GLY A 39 8.96 -9.82 -4.16
CA GLY A 39 9.30 -10.79 -5.21
C GLY A 39 9.01 -12.26 -4.88
N LYS A 40 8.52 -12.57 -3.66
CA LYS A 40 8.18 -13.92 -3.20
C LYS A 40 6.70 -14.09 -2.89
N ILE A 41 5.87 -13.13 -3.25
CA ILE A 41 4.41 -13.24 -3.10
C ILE A 41 3.90 -14.41 -3.92
N ASP A 42 3.15 -15.31 -3.27
CA ASP A 42 2.53 -16.47 -3.90
C ASP A 42 1.07 -16.19 -4.24
N LEU A 43 0.79 -16.03 -5.53
CA LEU A 43 -0.58 -15.82 -6.03
C LEU A 43 -1.52 -17.02 -5.86
N LYS A 44 -0.98 -18.20 -5.47
CA LYS A 44 -1.80 -19.36 -5.08
C LYS A 44 -2.26 -19.26 -3.62
N ASN A 45 -1.58 -18.44 -2.81
CA ASN A 45 -2.02 -18.13 -1.46
C ASN A 45 -3.12 -17.06 -1.50
N GLU A 46 -4.34 -17.45 -1.13
CA GLU A 46 -5.51 -16.56 -1.23
C GLU A 46 -5.37 -15.27 -0.40
N ASN A 47 -4.66 -15.28 0.73
CA ASN A 47 -4.50 -14.07 1.54
C ASN A 47 -3.49 -13.09 0.92
N GLU A 48 -2.41 -13.59 0.34
CA GLU A 48 -1.42 -12.77 -0.36
C GLU A 48 -2.03 -12.16 -1.64
N LYS A 49 -2.75 -12.98 -2.40
CA LYS A 49 -3.49 -12.55 -3.58
C LYS A 49 -4.58 -11.52 -3.23
N LEU A 50 -5.29 -11.71 -2.12
CA LEU A 50 -6.34 -10.80 -1.67
C LEU A 50 -5.76 -9.45 -1.27
N LEU A 51 -4.65 -9.42 -0.52
CA LEU A 51 -3.97 -8.19 -0.12
C LEU A 51 -3.48 -7.40 -1.35
N LEU A 52 -2.88 -8.09 -2.33
CA LEU A 52 -2.46 -7.48 -3.59
C LEU A 52 -3.65 -6.91 -4.37
N ARG A 53 -4.77 -7.64 -4.44
CA ARG A 53 -6.00 -7.17 -5.06
C ARG A 53 -6.52 -5.90 -4.37
N PHE A 54 -6.55 -5.87 -3.06
CA PHE A 54 -6.98 -4.69 -2.30
C PHE A 54 -6.05 -3.50 -2.52
N SER A 55 -4.74 -3.73 -2.65
CA SER A 55 -3.77 -2.70 -2.99
C SER A 55 -4.03 -2.05 -4.37
N ILE A 56 -4.55 -2.83 -5.32
CA ILE A 56 -4.92 -2.35 -6.66
C ILE A 56 -6.27 -1.62 -6.64
N LEU A 57 -7.25 -2.13 -5.90
CA LEU A 57 -8.62 -1.61 -5.88
C LEU A 57 -8.72 -0.28 -5.10
N CYS A 58 -8.10 -0.20 -3.93
CA CYS A 58 -8.05 1.04 -3.15
C CYS A 58 -6.86 1.91 -3.59
N ASN A 59 -6.90 2.38 -4.85
CA ASN A 59 -5.78 3.02 -5.52
C ASN A 59 -6.26 3.81 -6.73
N ASP A 60 -5.76 5.05 -6.91
CA ASP A 60 -6.13 5.94 -8.00
C ASP A 60 -5.06 6.02 -9.09
N SER A 61 -3.86 5.51 -8.82
CA SER A 61 -2.77 5.52 -9.79
C SER A 61 -3.00 4.53 -10.93
N THR A 62 -2.40 4.81 -12.05
CA THR A 62 -2.39 3.94 -13.24
C THR A 62 -0.97 3.78 -13.77
N ASN A 63 -0.73 2.65 -14.41
CA ASN A 63 0.45 2.44 -15.25
C ASN A 63 -0.02 1.80 -16.55
N THR A 64 0.02 2.57 -17.64
CA THR A 64 -0.36 2.11 -18.98
C THR A 64 0.86 2.27 -19.89
N ASP A 65 1.35 1.16 -20.41
CA ASP A 65 2.52 1.12 -21.31
C ASP A 65 3.77 1.83 -20.74
N GLY A 66 3.96 1.77 -19.43
CA GLY A 66 5.07 2.41 -18.73
C GLY A 66 4.85 3.90 -18.39
N GLN A 67 3.70 4.46 -18.74
CA GLN A 67 3.29 5.79 -18.28
C GLN A 67 2.61 5.67 -16.91
N GLU A 68 3.33 6.10 -15.90
CA GLU A 68 2.87 6.13 -14.51
C GLU A 68 2.18 7.45 -14.22
N ILE A 69 0.92 7.40 -13.74
CA ILE A 69 0.14 8.58 -13.33
C ILE A 69 -0.38 8.33 -11.92
N GLY A 70 -0.10 9.26 -11.00
CA GLY A 70 -0.61 9.23 -9.64
C GLY A 70 0.46 9.41 -8.57
N ASP A 71 0.11 9.15 -7.31
CA ASP A 71 1.04 9.22 -6.17
C ASP A 71 2.08 8.10 -6.27
N PRO A 72 3.37 8.37 -6.00
CA PRO A 72 4.43 7.35 -6.07
C PRO A 72 4.18 6.13 -5.20
N THR A 73 3.54 6.29 -4.04
CA THR A 73 3.21 5.18 -3.14
C THR A 73 2.17 4.26 -3.78
N GLU A 74 1.16 4.86 -4.40
CA GLU A 74 0.11 4.13 -5.11
C GLU A 74 0.61 3.46 -6.38
N THR A 75 1.43 4.18 -7.15
CA THR A 75 2.07 3.65 -8.36
C THR A 75 2.94 2.44 -8.05
N ALA A 76 3.65 2.42 -6.91
CA ALA A 76 4.42 1.27 -6.47
C ALA A 76 3.57 0.00 -6.30
N LEU A 77 2.34 0.14 -5.78
CA LEU A 77 1.41 -0.99 -5.62
C LEU A 77 0.91 -1.51 -6.97
N ILE A 78 0.62 -0.61 -7.93
CA ILE A 78 0.23 -1.00 -9.29
C ILE A 78 1.38 -1.72 -9.99
N ASN A 79 2.60 -1.19 -9.90
CA ASN A 79 3.79 -1.77 -10.49
C ASN A 79 4.08 -3.18 -9.94
N LEU A 80 3.86 -3.39 -8.64
CA LEU A 80 3.98 -4.72 -8.06
C LEU A 80 2.99 -5.70 -8.71
N GLY A 81 1.72 -5.30 -8.88
CA GLY A 81 0.72 -6.11 -9.60
C GLY A 81 1.19 -6.47 -11.01
N THR A 82 1.64 -5.48 -11.78
CA THR A 82 2.16 -5.67 -13.13
C THR A 82 3.36 -6.63 -13.16
N ASN A 83 4.31 -6.48 -12.24
CA ASN A 83 5.49 -7.35 -12.15
C ASN A 83 5.13 -8.81 -11.81
N LEU A 84 4.01 -9.03 -11.14
CA LEU A 84 3.46 -10.36 -10.83
C LEU A 84 2.51 -10.88 -11.91
N GLY A 85 2.38 -10.19 -13.05
CA GLY A 85 1.54 -10.59 -14.17
C GLY A 85 0.04 -10.32 -13.94
N ILE A 86 -0.31 -9.42 -13.03
CA ILE A 86 -1.70 -9.00 -12.78
C ILE A 86 -1.98 -7.70 -13.52
N ASP A 87 -3.00 -7.72 -14.35
CA ASP A 87 -3.53 -6.54 -15.00
C ASP A 87 -4.45 -5.77 -14.04
N ALA A 88 -4.01 -4.59 -13.62
CA ALA A 88 -4.76 -3.73 -12.72
C ALA A 88 -6.10 -3.26 -13.31
N MET A 89 -6.17 -3.05 -14.62
CA MET A 89 -7.41 -2.64 -15.30
C MET A 89 -8.43 -3.79 -15.26
N GLN A 90 -7.99 -5.00 -15.59
CA GLN A 90 -8.85 -6.19 -15.54
C GLN A 90 -9.37 -6.45 -14.10
N VAL A 91 -8.53 -6.23 -13.09
CA VAL A 91 -8.96 -6.33 -11.68
C VAL A 91 -10.05 -5.29 -11.37
N ARG A 92 -9.87 -4.04 -11.79
CA ARG A 92 -10.84 -2.96 -11.56
C ARG A 92 -12.15 -3.17 -12.31
N GLU A 93 -12.11 -3.71 -13.51
CA GLU A 93 -13.29 -4.09 -14.29
C GLU A 93 -14.07 -5.24 -13.62
N SER A 94 -13.35 -6.22 -13.06
CA SER A 94 -13.96 -7.36 -12.36
C SER A 94 -14.62 -6.95 -11.03
N TYR A 95 -14.13 -5.89 -10.41
CA TYR A 95 -14.62 -5.36 -9.13
C TYR A 95 -14.88 -3.85 -9.21
N PRO A 96 -15.96 -3.43 -9.89
CA PRO A 96 -16.22 -2.02 -10.10
C PRO A 96 -16.32 -1.22 -8.81
N ARG A 97 -15.67 -0.04 -8.79
CA ARG A 97 -15.77 0.92 -7.71
C ARG A 97 -17.15 1.57 -7.72
N LEU A 98 -17.86 1.51 -6.60
CA LEU A 98 -19.18 2.09 -6.41
C LEU A 98 -19.12 3.50 -5.82
N SER A 99 -18.20 3.71 -4.87
CA SER A 99 -17.97 4.98 -4.22
C SER A 99 -16.58 5.04 -3.60
N GLU A 100 -16.16 6.24 -3.26
CA GLU A 100 -14.87 6.47 -2.60
C GLU A 100 -14.95 7.61 -1.60
N VAL A 101 -14.05 7.56 -0.63
CA VAL A 101 -13.62 8.70 0.16
C VAL A 101 -12.12 8.83 -0.08
N PRO A 102 -11.68 9.85 -0.81
CA PRO A 102 -10.27 10.06 -1.13
C PRO A 102 -9.39 10.13 0.11
N PHE A 103 -8.08 10.04 -0.08
CA PHE A 103 -7.15 10.21 1.02
C PHE A 103 -7.33 11.58 1.65
N ASP A 104 -7.44 11.57 2.96
CA ASP A 104 -7.54 12.77 3.78
C ASP A 104 -6.45 12.74 4.86
N SER A 105 -5.69 13.83 4.98
CA SER A 105 -4.54 13.93 5.88
C SER A 105 -4.91 13.91 7.36
N ASP A 106 -6.09 14.41 7.71
CA ASP A 106 -6.57 14.41 9.10
C ASP A 106 -7.07 13.03 9.48
N ARG A 107 -7.74 12.37 8.55
CA ARG A 107 -8.20 10.99 8.69
C ARG A 107 -7.08 9.97 8.54
N LYS A 108 -6.03 10.29 7.76
CA LYS A 108 -4.89 9.44 7.36
C LYS A 108 -5.30 8.17 6.61
N LEU A 109 -6.46 8.14 6.03
CA LEU A 109 -7.06 6.98 5.37
C LEU A 109 -7.68 7.36 4.03
N MET A 110 -7.65 6.42 3.10
CA MET A 110 -8.46 6.36 1.89
C MET A 110 -9.43 5.18 1.99
N SER A 111 -10.63 5.30 1.46
CA SER A 111 -11.61 4.22 1.44
C SER A 111 -12.28 4.13 0.09
N THR A 112 -12.46 2.91 -0.41
CA THR A 112 -13.18 2.64 -1.66
C THR A 112 -14.19 1.52 -1.44
N ALA A 113 -15.40 1.66 -1.98
CA ALA A 113 -16.41 0.62 -1.95
C ALA A 113 -16.51 -0.05 -3.32
N HIS A 114 -16.58 -1.36 -3.32
CA HIS A 114 -16.62 -2.17 -4.53
C HIS A 114 -17.75 -3.18 -4.50
N ASN A 115 -18.25 -3.52 -5.69
CA ASN A 115 -19.11 -4.68 -5.84
C ASN A 115 -18.22 -5.92 -5.92
N MET A 116 -18.29 -6.78 -4.92
CA MET A 116 -17.45 -7.98 -4.84
C MET A 116 -18.32 -9.22 -4.67
N ASN A 117 -18.41 -9.99 -5.74
CA ASN A 117 -18.98 -11.34 -5.72
C ASN A 117 -17.83 -12.33 -5.61
N ASP A 118 -17.23 -12.45 -4.43
CA ASP A 118 -16.16 -13.40 -4.17
C ASP A 118 -16.63 -14.44 -3.15
N ALA A 119 -16.40 -15.71 -3.44
CA ALA A 119 -16.79 -16.83 -2.58
C ALA A 119 -16.19 -16.76 -1.15
N LEU A 120 -15.13 -15.97 -0.95
CA LEU A 120 -14.51 -15.74 0.35
C LEU A 120 -15.15 -14.60 1.16
N LEU A 121 -15.90 -13.74 0.49
CA LEU A 121 -16.42 -12.50 1.03
C LEU A 121 -17.91 -12.45 0.72
N GLN A 122 -18.71 -13.25 1.38
CA GLN A 122 -20.16 -13.33 1.23
C GLN A 122 -20.79 -12.21 0.37
N GLU A 123 -21.71 -12.50 -0.52
CA GLU A 123 -22.34 -11.62 -1.50
C GLU A 123 -22.55 -10.18 -0.99
N GLY A 124 -22.12 -9.18 -1.76
CA GLY A 124 -22.45 -7.81 -1.46
C GLY A 124 -21.36 -6.78 -1.81
N HIS A 125 -21.40 -5.71 -1.07
CA HIS A 125 -20.48 -4.60 -1.22
C HIS A 125 -19.37 -4.70 -0.19
N MET A 126 -18.13 -4.48 -0.62
CA MET A 126 -16.98 -4.45 0.25
C MET A 126 -16.39 -3.04 0.29
N MET A 127 -16.11 -2.56 1.49
CA MET A 127 -15.30 -1.36 1.68
C MET A 127 -13.86 -1.77 1.96
N ILE A 128 -12.94 -1.30 1.12
CA ILE A 128 -11.50 -1.43 1.30
C ILE A 128 -10.98 -0.12 1.86
N VAL A 129 -10.18 -0.18 2.90
CA VAL A 129 -9.59 0.99 3.55
C VAL A 129 -8.08 0.83 3.57
N LYS A 130 -7.37 1.88 3.15
CA LYS A 130 -5.92 1.96 3.11
C LYS A 130 -5.44 3.18 3.89
N GLY A 131 -4.33 3.07 4.62
CA GLY A 131 -3.70 4.20 5.28
C GLY A 131 -2.81 3.83 6.45
N ALA A 132 -2.67 4.73 7.41
CA ALA A 132 -1.77 4.57 8.55
C ALA A 132 -2.18 3.39 9.44
N VAL A 133 -1.23 2.49 9.69
CA VAL A 133 -1.46 1.23 10.42
C VAL A 133 -1.95 1.48 11.84
N ASP A 134 -1.41 2.48 12.54
CA ASP A 134 -1.83 2.89 13.89
C ASP A 134 -3.31 3.27 13.94
N VAL A 135 -3.75 4.07 12.97
CA VAL A 135 -5.15 4.50 12.86
C VAL A 135 -6.09 3.35 12.49
N LEU A 136 -5.63 2.43 11.64
CA LEU A 136 -6.40 1.24 11.26
C LEU A 136 -6.56 0.28 12.44
N LEU A 137 -5.50 0.02 13.20
CA LEU A 137 -5.53 -0.90 14.35
C LEU A 137 -6.55 -0.52 15.41
N GLU A 138 -6.77 0.78 15.64
CA GLU A 138 -7.79 1.27 16.58
C GLU A 138 -9.22 0.97 16.11
N ARG A 139 -9.43 0.78 14.80
CA ARG A 139 -10.75 0.60 14.18
C ARG A 139 -11.07 -0.85 13.83
N MET A 140 -10.08 -1.75 13.94
CA MET A 140 -10.25 -3.16 13.61
C MET A 140 -10.74 -3.95 14.83
N ASP A 141 -11.75 -4.78 14.63
CA ASP A 141 -12.24 -5.73 15.65
C ASP A 141 -11.99 -7.20 15.25
N ARG A 142 -11.66 -7.45 13.97
CA ARG A 142 -11.46 -8.79 13.43
C ARG A 142 -10.18 -8.88 12.62
N ILE A 143 -9.63 -10.08 12.57
CA ILE A 143 -8.47 -10.43 11.77
C ILE A 143 -8.77 -11.69 10.96
N ARG A 144 -8.29 -11.71 9.72
CA ARG A 144 -8.25 -12.91 8.90
C ARG A 144 -6.89 -13.58 9.04
N VAL A 145 -6.90 -14.84 9.46
CA VAL A 145 -5.71 -15.69 9.53
C VAL A 145 -5.98 -16.97 8.72
N GLY A 146 -5.26 -17.15 7.65
CA GLY A 146 -5.56 -18.21 6.68
C GLY A 146 -6.98 -18.05 6.12
N ASN A 147 -7.79 -19.10 6.24
CA ASN A 147 -9.19 -19.11 5.77
C ASN A 147 -10.21 -18.74 6.86
N THR A 148 -9.76 -18.30 8.03
CA THR A 148 -10.64 -18.02 9.17
C THR A 148 -10.63 -16.53 9.50
N VAL A 149 -11.81 -15.96 9.70
CA VAL A 149 -11.99 -14.62 10.25
C VAL A 149 -12.43 -14.77 11.71
N ARG A 150 -11.67 -14.18 12.62
CA ARG A 150 -11.94 -14.20 14.05
C ARG A 150 -11.79 -12.81 14.68
N ARG A 151 -12.22 -12.66 15.91
CA ARG A 151 -11.94 -11.45 16.67
C ARG A 151 -10.44 -11.27 16.86
N MET A 152 -10.01 -10.03 16.74
CA MET A 152 -8.63 -9.63 16.96
C MET A 152 -8.32 -9.67 18.46
N THR A 153 -7.20 -10.25 18.84
CA THR A 153 -6.70 -10.29 20.23
C THR A 153 -5.70 -9.15 20.44
N ASP A 154 -5.37 -8.88 21.72
CA ASP A 154 -4.33 -7.90 22.06
C ASP A 154 -2.96 -8.34 21.51
N SER A 155 -2.67 -9.65 21.51
CA SER A 155 -1.44 -10.19 20.92
C SER A 155 -1.38 -9.94 19.40
N ASP A 156 -2.48 -10.06 18.67
CA ASP A 156 -2.50 -9.75 17.22
C ASP A 156 -2.19 -8.28 16.98
N ARG A 157 -2.74 -7.39 17.82
CA ARG A 157 -2.48 -5.94 17.71
C ARG A 157 -1.02 -5.63 18.00
N GLU A 158 -0.46 -6.25 19.02
CA GLU A 158 0.95 -6.09 19.41
C GLU A 158 1.88 -6.58 18.31
N ASP A 159 1.63 -7.77 17.74
CA ASP A 159 2.42 -8.33 16.66
C ASP A 159 2.44 -7.41 15.43
N ILE A 160 1.28 -6.87 15.03
CA ILE A 160 1.19 -5.94 13.91
C ILE A 160 1.90 -4.62 14.23
N ALA A 161 1.74 -4.09 15.44
CA ALA A 161 2.39 -2.85 15.87
C ALA A 161 3.92 -3.00 15.92
N VAL A 162 4.41 -4.13 16.42
CA VAL A 162 5.85 -4.47 16.43
C VAL A 162 6.39 -4.54 14.99
N GLN A 163 5.68 -5.21 14.09
CA GLN A 163 6.11 -5.31 12.70
C GLN A 163 6.10 -3.95 11.99
N ASN A 164 5.08 -3.13 12.23
CA ASN A 164 5.01 -1.76 11.71
C ASN A 164 6.22 -0.93 12.19
N MET A 165 6.57 -1.05 13.48
CA MET A 165 7.74 -0.38 14.03
C MET A 165 9.05 -0.88 13.42
N GLN A 166 9.18 -2.18 13.15
CA GLN A 166 10.36 -2.74 12.48
C GLN A 166 10.52 -2.18 11.06
N PHE A 167 9.47 -2.19 10.26
CA PHE A 167 9.49 -1.58 8.93
C PHE A 167 9.87 -0.10 8.97
N SER A 168 9.31 0.64 9.91
CA SER A 168 9.61 2.08 10.09
C SER A 168 11.07 2.32 10.46
N ARG A 169 11.68 1.46 11.30
CA ARG A 169 13.11 1.53 11.64
C ARG A 169 14.04 1.25 10.45
N GLU A 170 13.57 0.45 9.50
CA GLU A 170 14.27 0.18 8.24
C GLU A 170 14.05 1.32 7.20
N GLY A 171 13.33 2.38 7.56
CA GLY A 171 13.05 3.51 6.68
C GLY A 171 11.94 3.23 5.66
N LEU A 172 11.18 2.15 5.84
CA LEU A 172 10.08 1.79 4.95
C LEU A 172 8.81 2.57 5.31
N ARG A 173 8.08 3.01 4.27
CA ARG A 173 6.72 3.53 4.42
C ARG A 173 5.75 2.36 4.53
N VAL A 174 4.93 2.34 5.57
CA VAL A 174 3.98 1.27 5.83
C VAL A 174 2.54 1.77 5.57
N LEU A 175 1.76 0.93 4.94
CA LEU A 175 0.33 1.15 4.67
C LEU A 175 -0.47 -0.04 5.21
#